data_4655cdb6f8fda3bcc27a394f351de216
#
_entry.id   4655cdb6f8fda3bcc27a394f351de216
#
_cell.length_a   1.000
_cell.length_b   1.000
_cell.length_c   1.000
_cell.angle_alpha   90.00
_cell.angle_beta   90.00
_cell.angle_gamma   90.00
#
_symmetry.space_group_name_H-M   'P 1'
#
loop_
_entity.id
_entity.type
_entity.pdbx_description
1 polymer ?
#
loop_
_entity_poly.entity_id
_entity_poly.type
_entity_poly.pdbx_seq_one_letter_code
_entity_poly.pdbx_strand_id
1 'polypeptide(L)'
;MERRTRLRMFAALCAVIAIAAVSFGAPRVRDAVDGVDDEVALDTPGEYQQPADDGPVSGGDIGDPLPSVEVLATDGTGVLTGDLIGQPMVVNLWFSACPPCAREMPEFAAVESDVGEQVRFIGVNPIDDLERMLSFAASTGVEYELLRDPLGRFTDALGTVSFPLTVFVAADGTVVDRTGVLTEDQLRDRISELFEIEMGV
;
A
#
# COMPACT_ATOMS: atom_id res chain seq x y z
N MET A 1 -66.64 -36.82 21.48
CA MET A 1 -65.53 -36.96 22.50
C MET A 1 -64.17 -37.25 21.89
N GLU A 2 -64.10 -37.86 20.73
CA GLU A 2 -62.82 -38.24 20.07
C GLU A 2 -61.93 -37.09 19.56
N ARG A 3 -62.45 -35.99 19.08
CA ARG A 3 -61.72 -34.90 18.48
C ARG A 3 -60.81 -34.16 19.48
N ARG A 4 -61.23 -33.99 20.72
CA ARG A 4 -60.49 -33.34 21.78
C ARG A 4 -59.32 -34.20 22.31
N THR A 5 -59.49 -35.51 22.28
CA THR A 5 -58.45 -36.45 22.70
C THR A 5 -57.30 -36.54 21.68
N ARG A 6 -57.60 -36.53 20.36
CA ARG A 6 -56.61 -36.52 19.29
C ARG A 6 -55.81 -35.24 19.27
N LEU A 7 -56.45 -34.08 19.52
CA LEU A 7 -55.76 -32.79 19.56
C LEU A 7 -54.79 -32.69 20.75
N ARG A 8 -55.13 -33.29 21.90
CA ARG A 8 -54.25 -33.33 23.08
C ARG A 8 -53.06 -34.28 22.90
N MET A 9 -53.26 -35.39 22.20
CA MET A 9 -52.14 -36.31 21.85
C MET A 9 -51.18 -35.68 20.85
N PHE A 10 -51.68 -34.94 19.85
CA PHE A 10 -50.81 -34.22 18.91
C PHE A 10 -50.01 -33.09 19.61
N ALA A 11 -50.64 -32.35 20.51
CA ALA A 11 -49.92 -31.31 21.26
C ALA A 11 -48.84 -31.89 22.19
N ALA A 12 -49.08 -33.02 22.81
CA ALA A 12 -48.11 -33.71 23.65
C ALA A 12 -46.94 -34.28 22.84
N LEU A 13 -47.21 -34.83 21.64
CA LEU A 13 -46.16 -35.34 20.74
C LEU A 13 -45.29 -34.23 20.19
N CYS A 14 -45.85 -33.10 19.81
CA CYS A 14 -45.08 -31.92 19.37
C CYS A 14 -44.20 -31.34 20.48
N ALA A 15 -44.66 -31.34 21.73
CA ALA A 15 -43.89 -30.88 22.87
C ALA A 15 -42.66 -31.79 23.15
N VAL A 16 -42.85 -33.11 23.03
CA VAL A 16 -41.76 -34.08 23.22
C VAL A 16 -40.69 -33.97 22.10
N ILE A 17 -41.12 -33.75 20.85
CA ILE A 17 -40.22 -33.56 19.71
C ILE A 17 -39.44 -32.25 19.85
N ALA A 18 -40.09 -31.17 20.32
CA ALA A 18 -39.44 -29.89 20.57
C ALA A 18 -38.38 -29.98 21.68
N ILE A 19 -38.63 -30.72 22.74
CA ILE A 19 -37.67 -30.95 23.83
C ILE A 19 -36.52 -31.84 23.39
N ALA A 20 -36.76 -32.85 22.54
CA ALA A 20 -35.70 -33.69 21.98
C ALA A 20 -34.81 -32.93 20.96
N ALA A 21 -35.34 -31.99 20.20
CA ALA A 21 -34.60 -31.17 19.27
C ALA A 21 -33.66 -30.15 19.97
N VAL A 22 -34.01 -29.72 21.17
CA VAL A 22 -33.15 -28.83 21.98
C VAL A 22 -32.04 -29.61 22.69
N SER A 23 -32.19 -30.95 22.87
CA SER A 23 -31.22 -31.81 23.54
C SER A 23 -30.21 -32.49 22.57
N PHE A 24 -30.51 -32.51 21.27
CA PHE A 24 -29.67 -33.20 20.26
C PHE A 24 -29.47 -32.30 19.02
N GLY A 25 -28.55 -31.39 19.09
CA GLY A 25 -28.04 -30.82 17.84
C GLY A 25 -28.07 -29.32 17.65
N ALA A 26 -27.77 -28.55 18.69
CA ALA A 26 -27.09 -27.28 18.41
C ALA A 26 -25.60 -27.50 18.69
N PRO A 27 -24.69 -27.35 17.72
CA PRO A 27 -23.30 -27.15 18.05
C PRO A 27 -23.22 -25.93 18.97
N ARG A 28 -22.67 -26.13 20.16
CA ARG A 28 -22.44 -25.05 21.10
C ARG A 28 -21.53 -24.05 20.42
N VAL A 29 -22.05 -22.91 20.04
CA VAL A 29 -21.29 -21.74 19.54
C VAL A 29 -20.24 -21.26 20.60
N ARG A 30 -20.18 -21.93 21.74
CA ARG A 30 -19.19 -21.67 22.79
C ARG A 30 -17.81 -22.27 22.51
N ASP A 31 -17.71 -23.32 21.68
CA ASP A 31 -16.43 -23.97 21.42
C ASP A 31 -15.63 -23.28 20.28
N ALA A 32 -16.16 -22.21 19.70
CA ALA A 32 -15.50 -21.42 18.68
C ALA A 32 -14.86 -20.10 19.20
N VAL A 33 -14.99 -19.83 20.51
CA VAL A 33 -14.44 -18.61 21.13
C VAL A 33 -13.35 -18.93 22.17
N ASP A 34 -13.16 -20.22 22.52
CA ASP A 34 -12.16 -20.64 23.50
C ASP A 34 -10.73 -20.82 22.88
N GLY A 35 -10.48 -20.21 21.72
CA GLY A 35 -9.18 -20.21 21.04
C GLY A 35 -8.56 -18.81 20.87
N VAL A 36 -9.10 -17.78 21.51
CA VAL A 36 -8.51 -16.44 21.49
C VAL A 36 -8.29 -16.01 22.95
N ASP A 37 -7.57 -16.84 23.69
CA ASP A 37 -6.85 -16.38 24.88
C ASP A 37 -5.52 -15.73 24.40
N ASP A 38 -5.62 -14.72 23.53
CA ASP A 38 -4.55 -13.73 23.42
C ASP A 38 -4.64 -12.81 24.63
N GLU A 39 -4.27 -13.36 25.77
CA GLU A 39 -3.74 -12.56 26.86
C GLU A 39 -2.45 -11.93 26.33
N VAL A 40 -2.59 -10.73 25.74
CA VAL A 40 -1.44 -9.88 25.44
C VAL A 40 -0.78 -9.62 26.78
N ALA A 41 0.22 -10.44 27.12
CA ALA A 41 1.07 -10.25 28.27
C ALA A 41 1.88 -8.97 28.02
N LEU A 42 1.37 -7.84 28.49
CA LEU A 42 2.05 -6.54 28.47
C LEU A 42 3.29 -6.49 29.39
N ASP A 43 3.63 -7.62 30.01
CA ASP A 43 4.68 -7.71 31.02
C ASP A 43 6.06 -8.12 30.47
N THR A 44 6.18 -8.38 29.17
CA THR A 44 7.47 -8.69 28.55
C THR A 44 7.78 -7.65 27.48
N PRO A 45 8.51 -6.55 27.81
CA PRO A 45 8.97 -5.62 26.80
C PRO A 45 10.01 -6.32 25.92
N GLY A 46 9.71 -6.55 24.64
CA GLY A 46 10.75 -6.77 23.66
C GLY A 46 10.76 -8.04 22.85
N GLU A 47 9.77 -8.90 22.88
CA GLU A 47 9.69 -9.97 21.87
C GLU A 47 8.71 -9.56 20.76
N TYR A 48 9.24 -8.83 19.77
CA TYR A 48 8.56 -8.61 18.51
C TYR A 48 8.39 -9.96 17.82
N GLN A 49 7.20 -10.53 17.88
CA GLN A 49 6.87 -11.65 17.02
C GLN A 49 6.64 -11.09 15.61
N GLN A 50 7.59 -11.37 14.74
CA GLN A 50 7.44 -11.10 13.32
C GLN A 50 6.15 -11.78 12.84
N PRO A 51 5.23 -11.07 12.16
CA PRO A 51 4.09 -11.71 11.53
C PRO A 51 4.57 -12.89 10.68
N ALA A 52 3.84 -14.00 10.70
CA ALA A 52 4.16 -15.13 9.85
C ALA A 52 4.28 -14.64 8.41
N ASP A 53 5.43 -14.95 7.81
CA ASP A 53 5.80 -14.53 6.47
C ASP A 53 4.88 -15.22 5.45
N ASP A 54 3.73 -14.62 5.16
CA ASP A 54 2.76 -15.11 4.18
C ASP A 54 3.21 -14.85 2.74
N GLY A 55 4.51 -14.96 2.49
CA GLY A 55 5.13 -14.87 1.17
C GLY A 55 5.78 -13.50 0.91
N PRO A 56 6.74 -13.47 -0.03
CA PRO A 56 7.60 -12.33 -0.22
C PRO A 56 6.81 -11.15 -0.81
N VAL A 57 6.46 -10.17 0.01
CA VAL A 57 6.22 -8.80 -0.44
C VAL A 57 7.57 -8.06 -0.37
N SER A 58 8.62 -8.72 -0.83
CA SER A 58 9.95 -8.14 -0.96
C SER A 58 10.22 -7.84 -2.41
N GLY A 59 9.76 -6.71 -2.83
CA GLY A 59 10.21 -6.10 -4.06
C GLY A 59 10.52 -4.65 -3.73
N GLY A 60 11.65 -4.15 -4.19
CA GLY A 60 11.99 -2.74 -4.04
C GLY A 60 13.15 -2.44 -3.10
N ASP A 61 13.85 -3.44 -2.62
CA ASP A 61 15.18 -3.26 -2.06
C ASP A 61 16.19 -3.03 -3.20
N ILE A 62 17.33 -2.43 -2.87
CA ILE A 62 18.38 -2.19 -3.87
C ILE A 62 18.85 -3.53 -4.44
N GLY A 63 18.79 -3.65 -5.77
CA GLY A 63 19.09 -4.86 -6.53
C GLY A 63 17.86 -5.68 -6.92
N ASP A 64 16.70 -5.42 -6.33
CA ASP A 64 15.45 -6.08 -6.67
C ASP A 64 14.73 -5.40 -7.85
N PRO A 65 13.85 -6.10 -8.55
CA PRO A 65 12.96 -5.46 -9.52
C PRO A 65 11.95 -4.54 -8.83
N LEU A 66 11.59 -3.45 -9.51
CA LEU A 66 10.49 -2.59 -9.07
C LEU A 66 9.20 -3.42 -8.92
N PRO A 67 8.51 -3.38 -7.77
CA PRO A 67 7.27 -4.11 -7.60
C PRO A 67 6.23 -3.76 -8.67
N SER A 68 5.63 -4.78 -9.29
CA SER A 68 4.58 -4.60 -10.29
C SER A 68 3.21 -4.72 -9.64
N VAL A 69 2.60 -3.60 -9.31
CA VAL A 69 1.27 -3.50 -8.70
C VAL A 69 0.42 -2.46 -9.42
N GLU A 70 -0.89 -2.58 -9.28
CA GLU A 70 -1.81 -1.62 -9.88
C GLU A 70 -1.91 -0.35 -9.03
N VAL A 71 -1.68 0.78 -9.68
CA VAL A 71 -1.91 2.15 -9.19
C VAL A 71 -2.87 2.87 -10.17
N LEU A 72 -3.32 4.07 -9.85
CA LEU A 72 -4.26 4.82 -10.68
C LEU A 72 -3.60 6.06 -11.29
N ALA A 73 -3.76 6.23 -12.58
CA ALA A 73 -3.49 7.51 -13.24
C ALA A 73 -4.49 8.60 -12.80
N THR A 74 -4.21 9.85 -13.15
CA THR A 74 -5.05 11.01 -12.77
C THR A 74 -6.44 10.99 -13.41
N ASP A 75 -6.63 10.26 -14.51
CA ASP A 75 -7.93 10.03 -15.15
C ASP A 75 -8.70 8.85 -14.55
N GLY A 76 -8.12 8.15 -13.56
CA GLY A 76 -8.68 6.98 -12.91
C GLY A 76 -8.37 5.64 -13.60
N THR A 77 -7.60 5.66 -14.69
CA THR A 77 -7.15 4.43 -15.36
C THR A 77 -6.16 3.66 -14.48
N GLY A 78 -6.33 2.34 -14.39
CA GLY A 78 -5.38 1.45 -13.73
C GLY A 78 -4.08 1.33 -14.54
N VAL A 79 -2.94 1.46 -13.87
CA VAL A 79 -1.60 1.35 -14.44
C VAL A 79 -0.82 0.33 -13.61
N LEU A 80 -0.20 -0.66 -14.26
CA LEU A 80 0.77 -1.51 -13.57
C LEU A 80 2.12 -0.81 -13.49
N THR A 81 2.70 -0.71 -12.31
CA THR A 81 4.01 -0.07 -12.12
C THR A 81 5.12 -0.76 -12.90
N GLY A 82 4.99 -2.07 -13.18
CA GLY A 82 5.88 -2.80 -14.08
C GLY A 82 5.82 -2.36 -15.54
N ASP A 83 4.70 -1.78 -16.01
CA ASP A 83 4.54 -1.29 -17.39
C ASP A 83 5.22 0.10 -17.59
N LEU A 84 5.68 0.73 -16.51
CA LEU A 84 6.39 2.01 -16.56
C LEU A 84 7.87 1.85 -16.94
N ILE A 85 8.38 0.63 -16.86
CA ILE A 85 9.78 0.27 -17.12
C ILE A 85 10.15 0.50 -18.59
N GLY A 86 11.38 0.90 -18.88
CA GLY A 86 11.88 1.09 -20.25
C GLY A 86 12.89 2.22 -20.39
N GLN A 87 12.95 3.10 -19.42
CA GLN A 87 13.99 4.14 -19.29
C GLN A 87 14.30 4.34 -17.80
N PRO A 88 15.43 4.97 -17.45
CA PRO A 88 15.72 5.30 -16.05
C PRO A 88 14.60 6.12 -15.42
N MET A 89 14.27 5.82 -14.16
CA MET A 89 13.14 6.48 -13.47
C MET A 89 13.55 6.97 -12.08
N VAL A 90 12.99 8.11 -11.70
CA VAL A 90 12.93 8.62 -10.33
C VAL A 90 11.48 8.55 -9.86
N VAL A 91 11.20 7.68 -8.91
CA VAL A 91 9.86 7.48 -8.34
C VAL A 91 9.82 8.08 -6.94
N ASN A 92 9.05 9.15 -6.76
CA ASN A 92 8.94 9.87 -5.50
C ASN A 92 7.58 9.61 -4.85
N LEU A 93 7.57 9.03 -3.64
CA LEU A 93 6.39 8.82 -2.82
C LEU A 93 6.20 10.00 -1.88
N TRP A 94 5.03 10.63 -1.94
CA TRP A 94 4.74 11.85 -1.21
C TRP A 94 3.24 12.03 -0.89
N PHE A 95 2.91 13.00 -0.03
CA PHE A 95 1.54 13.48 0.17
C PHE A 95 1.52 14.95 0.62
N SER A 96 0.41 15.64 0.45
CA SER A 96 0.31 17.09 0.66
C SER A 96 0.55 17.56 2.08
N ALA A 97 0.22 16.75 3.09
CA ALA A 97 0.42 17.08 4.50
C ALA A 97 1.79 16.64 5.04
N CYS A 98 2.74 16.27 4.17
CA CYS A 98 4.11 15.90 4.51
C CYS A 98 5.04 17.12 4.38
N PRO A 99 5.47 17.77 5.47
CA PRO A 99 6.29 18.99 5.38
C PRO A 99 7.64 18.80 4.68
N PRO A 100 8.38 17.69 4.86
CA PRO A 100 9.60 17.46 4.08
C PRO A 100 9.32 17.26 2.58
N CYS A 101 8.22 16.58 2.20
CA CYS A 101 7.83 16.43 0.79
C CYS A 101 7.56 17.81 0.14
N ALA A 102 6.87 18.69 0.86
CA ALA A 102 6.58 20.05 0.36
C ALA A 102 7.85 20.87 0.07
N ARG A 103 8.95 20.59 0.77
CA ARG A 103 10.21 21.30 0.55
C ARG A 103 11.00 20.76 -0.65
N GLU A 104 10.95 19.45 -0.89
CA GLU A 104 11.73 18.85 -1.98
C GLU A 104 11.03 18.91 -3.34
N MET A 105 9.69 18.93 -3.38
CA MET A 105 8.96 18.86 -4.66
C MET A 105 9.30 19.98 -5.66
N PRO A 106 9.50 21.25 -5.27
CA PRO A 106 9.98 22.27 -6.21
C PRO A 106 11.37 21.96 -6.78
N GLU A 107 12.24 21.33 -6.00
CA GLU A 107 13.57 20.94 -6.42
C GLU A 107 13.51 19.77 -7.43
N PHE A 108 12.60 18.82 -7.21
CA PHE A 108 12.33 17.75 -8.17
C PHE A 108 11.78 18.28 -9.50
N ALA A 109 10.86 19.26 -9.44
CA ALA A 109 10.33 19.90 -10.64
C ALA A 109 11.44 20.63 -11.43
N ALA A 110 12.36 21.30 -10.75
CA ALA A 110 13.49 21.96 -11.41
C ALA A 110 14.41 20.95 -12.11
N VAL A 111 14.77 19.84 -11.45
CA VAL A 111 15.64 18.81 -12.05
C VAL A 111 14.91 18.10 -13.20
N GLU A 112 13.62 17.79 -13.05
CA GLU A 112 12.83 17.15 -14.12
C GLU A 112 12.79 18.00 -15.38
N SER A 113 12.64 19.32 -15.25
CA SER A 113 12.63 20.24 -16.40
C SER A 113 13.92 20.20 -17.23
N ASP A 114 15.04 19.79 -16.63
CA ASP A 114 16.35 19.73 -17.30
C ASP A 114 16.61 18.34 -17.92
N VAL A 115 16.13 17.25 -17.28
CA VAL A 115 16.51 15.88 -17.65
C VAL A 115 15.33 14.96 -17.96
N GLY A 116 14.10 15.47 -17.92
CA GLY A 116 12.88 14.66 -18.07
C GLY A 116 12.75 13.91 -19.39
N GLU A 117 13.50 14.29 -20.43
CA GLU A 117 13.61 13.51 -21.67
C GLU A 117 14.49 12.25 -21.51
N GLN A 118 15.40 12.23 -20.54
CA GLN A 118 16.35 11.16 -20.30
C GLN A 118 15.97 10.29 -19.10
N VAL A 119 15.31 10.88 -18.11
CA VAL A 119 14.87 10.24 -16.88
C VAL A 119 13.40 10.49 -16.69
N ARG A 120 12.61 9.45 -16.52
CA ARG A 120 11.17 9.56 -16.23
C ARG A 120 10.97 9.89 -14.74
N PHE A 121 10.26 10.98 -14.46
CA PHE A 121 9.86 11.32 -13.09
C PHE A 121 8.42 10.90 -12.84
N ILE A 122 8.17 10.25 -11.71
CA ILE A 122 6.85 9.75 -11.33
C ILE A 122 6.61 10.08 -9.85
N GLY A 123 5.55 10.83 -9.58
CA GLY A 123 5.07 11.06 -8.22
C GLY A 123 3.96 10.09 -7.86
N VAL A 124 4.12 9.34 -6.79
CA VAL A 124 3.08 8.42 -6.30
C VAL A 124 2.52 8.93 -4.98
N ASN A 125 1.21 9.11 -4.92
CA ASN A 125 0.50 9.63 -3.75
C ASN A 125 -0.47 8.58 -3.17
N PRO A 126 -0.21 8.04 -1.97
CA PRO A 126 -1.07 7.04 -1.36
C PRO A 126 -2.17 7.63 -0.45
N ILE A 127 -2.13 8.91 -0.13
CA ILE A 127 -2.92 9.50 0.98
C ILE A 127 -4.01 10.45 0.49
N ASP A 128 -3.66 11.36 -0.45
CA ASP A 128 -4.57 12.43 -0.86
C ASP A 128 -5.62 11.94 -1.86
N ASP A 129 -6.77 12.58 -1.87
CA ASP A 129 -7.69 12.49 -3.00
C ASP A 129 -7.09 13.20 -4.24
N LEU A 130 -7.71 12.98 -5.39
CA LEU A 130 -7.20 13.49 -6.66
C LEU A 130 -7.11 15.02 -6.68
N GLU A 131 -8.13 15.72 -6.20
CA GLU A 131 -8.19 17.19 -6.22
C GLU A 131 -7.07 17.78 -5.37
N ARG A 132 -6.88 17.25 -4.18
CA ARG A 132 -5.84 17.70 -3.24
C ARG A 132 -4.45 17.40 -3.78
N MET A 133 -4.23 16.21 -4.32
CA MET A 133 -2.96 15.81 -4.96
C MET A 133 -2.59 16.79 -6.08
N LEU A 134 -3.50 17.01 -7.05
CA LEU A 134 -3.26 17.89 -8.19
C LEU A 134 -3.06 19.34 -7.79
N SER A 135 -3.87 19.86 -6.85
CA SER A 135 -3.75 21.22 -6.35
C SER A 135 -2.40 21.45 -5.67
N PHE A 136 -1.94 20.49 -4.87
CA PHE A 136 -0.66 20.58 -4.19
C PHE A 136 0.50 20.49 -5.17
N ALA A 137 0.51 19.53 -6.10
CA ALA A 137 1.53 19.37 -7.14
C ALA A 137 1.66 20.66 -7.97
N ALA A 138 0.55 21.25 -8.42
CA ALA A 138 0.56 22.52 -9.12
C ALA A 138 1.14 23.68 -8.29
N SER A 139 0.90 23.70 -6.98
CA SER A 139 1.46 24.72 -6.09
C SER A 139 2.97 24.63 -5.87
N THR A 140 3.55 23.45 -6.15
CA THR A 140 4.99 23.19 -6.04
C THR A 140 5.71 23.17 -7.40
N GLY A 141 4.99 23.45 -8.49
CA GLY A 141 5.55 23.51 -9.84
C GLY A 141 5.78 22.14 -10.48
N VAL A 142 5.25 21.07 -9.90
CA VAL A 142 5.37 19.70 -10.44
C VAL A 142 4.47 19.54 -11.66
N GLU A 143 5.09 19.18 -12.80
CA GLU A 143 4.43 18.88 -14.08
C GLU A 143 4.66 17.44 -14.56
N TYR A 144 5.54 16.68 -13.89
CA TYR A 144 5.80 15.29 -14.21
C TYR A 144 4.62 14.37 -13.86
N GLU A 145 4.69 13.12 -14.30
CA GLU A 145 3.62 12.13 -14.15
C GLU A 145 3.24 11.88 -12.70
N LEU A 146 1.93 11.91 -12.43
CA LEU A 146 1.39 11.69 -11.09
C LEU A 146 0.46 10.47 -11.09
N LEU A 147 0.69 9.59 -10.13
CA LEU A 147 -0.08 8.37 -9.90
C LEU A 147 -0.63 8.37 -8.46
N ARG A 148 -1.74 7.67 -8.26
CA ARG A 148 -2.34 7.48 -6.94
C ARG A 148 -2.24 6.02 -6.52
N ASP A 149 -1.91 5.81 -5.26
CA ASP A 149 -1.89 4.47 -4.63
C ASP A 149 -2.92 4.40 -3.48
N PRO A 150 -4.23 4.56 -3.76
CA PRO A 150 -5.25 4.72 -2.72
C PRO A 150 -5.43 3.48 -1.83
N LEU A 151 -4.91 2.34 -2.24
CA LEU A 151 -4.94 1.09 -1.47
C LEU A 151 -3.59 0.79 -0.79
N GLY A 152 -2.58 1.65 -0.96
CA GLY A 152 -1.26 1.49 -0.37
C GLY A 152 -0.46 0.30 -0.93
N ARG A 153 -0.88 -0.31 -2.03
CA ARG A 153 -0.27 -1.53 -2.55
C ARG A 153 1.18 -1.35 -2.99
N PHE A 154 1.47 -0.22 -3.63
CA PHE A 154 2.84 0.10 -4.05
C PHE A 154 3.70 0.50 -2.86
N THR A 155 3.15 1.30 -1.95
CA THR A 155 3.77 1.69 -0.69
C THR A 155 4.13 0.47 0.16
N ASP A 156 3.20 -0.48 0.31
CA ASP A 156 3.40 -1.73 1.04
C ASP A 156 4.44 -2.63 0.36
N ALA A 157 4.38 -2.76 -0.98
CA ALA A 157 5.33 -3.56 -1.75
C ALA A 157 6.77 -3.01 -1.68
N LEU A 158 6.93 -1.69 -1.53
CA LEU A 158 8.22 -1.06 -1.26
C LEU A 158 8.65 -1.16 0.22
N GLY A 159 7.81 -1.69 1.09
CA GLY A 159 8.10 -1.83 2.52
C GLY A 159 8.35 -0.50 3.24
N THR A 160 7.75 0.61 2.77
CA THR A 160 7.97 1.92 3.38
C THR A 160 6.82 2.34 4.27
N VAL A 161 7.18 2.97 5.39
CA VAL A 161 6.25 3.63 6.33
C VAL A 161 6.62 5.11 6.51
N SER A 162 7.63 5.59 5.77
CA SER A 162 8.17 6.95 5.90
C SER A 162 8.09 7.70 4.59
N PHE A 163 7.76 9.00 4.66
CA PHE A 163 7.70 9.92 3.52
C PHE A 163 8.55 11.15 3.78
N PRO A 164 9.17 11.71 2.73
CA PRO A 164 9.19 11.16 1.37
C PRO A 164 10.04 9.90 1.26
N LEU A 165 9.76 9.09 0.23
CA LEU A 165 10.66 8.05 -0.24
C LEU A 165 10.92 8.27 -1.72
N THR A 166 12.18 8.36 -2.11
CA THR A 166 12.59 8.39 -3.52
C THR A 166 13.29 7.08 -3.87
N VAL A 167 12.83 6.46 -4.95
CA VAL A 167 13.37 5.21 -5.51
C VAL A 167 13.94 5.51 -6.89
N PHE A 168 15.20 5.14 -7.12
CA PHE A 168 15.87 5.22 -8.41
C PHE A 168 15.81 3.86 -9.08
N VAL A 169 15.35 3.82 -10.32
CA VAL A 169 15.09 2.58 -11.05
C VAL A 169 15.82 2.63 -12.39
N ALA A 170 16.66 1.64 -12.65
CA ALA A 170 17.35 1.51 -13.95
C ALA A 170 16.36 1.20 -15.09
N ALA A 171 16.78 1.37 -16.33
CA ALA A 171 15.93 1.15 -17.50
C ALA A 171 15.41 -0.29 -17.63
N ASP A 172 16.06 -1.26 -17.00
CA ASP A 172 15.63 -2.67 -16.96
C ASP A 172 14.63 -2.97 -15.83
N GLY A 173 14.32 -1.96 -14.99
CA GLY A 173 13.41 -2.09 -13.88
C GLY A 173 14.04 -2.44 -12.54
N THR A 174 15.37 -2.54 -12.47
CA THR A 174 16.08 -2.80 -11.22
C THR A 174 16.11 -1.55 -10.35
N VAL A 175 15.76 -1.67 -9.07
CA VAL A 175 15.96 -0.61 -8.07
C VAL A 175 17.45 -0.47 -7.79
N VAL A 176 18.02 0.69 -8.12
CA VAL A 176 19.46 0.94 -7.98
C VAL A 176 19.79 1.80 -6.77
N ASP A 177 18.85 2.56 -6.26
CA ASP A 177 18.98 3.31 -5.00
C ASP A 177 17.62 3.69 -4.42
N ARG A 178 17.59 3.96 -3.11
CA ARG A 178 16.41 4.48 -2.41
C ARG A 178 16.84 5.36 -1.24
N THR A 179 16.13 6.48 -1.07
CA THR A 179 16.49 7.48 -0.06
C THR A 179 15.25 8.28 0.40
N GLY A 180 15.41 9.02 1.48
CA GLY A 180 14.41 9.99 1.95
C GLY A 180 14.54 11.33 1.24
N VAL A 181 14.46 12.42 2.02
CA VAL A 181 14.53 13.81 1.53
C VAL A 181 15.82 14.06 0.72
N LEU A 182 15.68 14.70 -0.44
CA LEU A 182 16.78 15.16 -1.28
C LEU A 182 16.70 16.65 -1.52
N THR A 183 17.85 17.30 -1.63
CA THR A 183 17.99 18.63 -2.23
C THR A 183 18.18 18.50 -3.74
N GLU A 184 18.04 19.60 -4.47
CA GLU A 184 18.30 19.64 -5.91
C GLU A 184 19.68 19.10 -6.28
N ASP A 185 20.73 19.60 -5.62
CA ASP A 185 22.11 19.15 -5.87
C ASP A 185 22.26 17.64 -5.63
N GLN A 186 21.71 17.12 -4.53
CA GLN A 186 21.76 15.70 -4.21
C GLN A 186 21.00 14.84 -5.24
N LEU A 187 19.85 15.33 -5.72
CA LEU A 187 19.09 14.63 -6.75
C LEU A 187 19.87 14.60 -8.08
N ARG A 188 20.47 15.73 -8.48
CA ARG A 188 21.31 15.84 -9.68
C ARG A 188 22.52 14.89 -9.60
N ASP A 189 23.25 14.91 -8.49
CA ASP A 189 24.40 14.04 -8.28
C ASP A 189 24.01 12.56 -8.40
N ARG A 190 22.91 12.13 -7.77
CA ARG A 190 22.44 10.74 -7.85
C ARG A 190 22.03 10.33 -9.25
N ILE A 191 21.28 11.18 -9.96
CA ILE A 191 20.89 10.91 -11.35
C ILE A 191 22.14 10.75 -12.23
N SER A 192 23.12 11.65 -12.08
CA SER A 192 24.37 11.58 -12.84
C SER A 192 25.17 10.30 -12.53
N GLU A 193 25.29 9.95 -11.25
CA GLU A 193 26.04 8.77 -10.81
C GLU A 193 25.38 7.45 -11.18
N LEU A 194 24.04 7.36 -10.98
CA LEU A 194 23.32 6.09 -11.14
C LEU A 194 22.94 5.79 -12.59
N PHE A 195 22.71 6.83 -13.40
CA PHE A 195 22.22 6.68 -14.76
C PHE A 195 23.25 7.12 -15.83
N GLU A 196 24.43 7.57 -15.41
CA GLU A 196 25.51 8.05 -16.31
C GLU A 196 25.05 9.20 -17.22
N ILE A 197 24.18 10.09 -16.68
CA ILE A 197 23.61 11.23 -17.39
C ILE A 197 24.42 12.50 -17.07
N GLU A 198 24.85 13.22 -18.11
CA GLU A 198 25.49 14.53 -17.92
C GLU A 198 24.44 15.57 -17.57
N MET A 199 24.54 16.14 -16.36
CA MET A 199 23.67 17.24 -15.95
C MET A 199 24.16 18.52 -16.61
N GLY A 200 23.25 19.22 -17.33
CA GLY A 200 23.53 20.52 -17.90
C GLY A 200 23.94 21.53 -16.81
N VAL A 201 24.97 22.33 -17.06
CA VAL A 201 25.48 23.40 -16.17
C VAL A 201 24.64 24.67 -16.34
#